data_7f2ade003532ce1b1f0329fcdd8ddc63
#
_entry.id   7f2ade003532ce1b1f0329fcdd8ddc63
#
_cell.length_a   1.000
_cell.length_b   1.000
_cell.length_c   1.000
_cell.angle_alpha   90.00
_cell.angle_beta   90.00
_cell.angle_gamma   90.00
#
_symmetry.space_group_name_H-M   'P 1'
#
loop_
_entity.id
_entity.type
_entity.pdbx_description
1 polymer ?
#
loop_
_entity_poly.entity_id
_entity_poly.type
_entity_poly.pdbx_seq_one_letter_code
_entity_poly.pdbx_strand_id
1 'polypeptide(L)'
;MRCKMVKKHECVVVTESREAALELTALAAEVCDKVAVIAVGDRSAAVNADSAYYIDTKGGSFISAVGSILKAVGEIAPDMALLECTKNGRYAAACLAAAHGTSAAVDASAVWLEGDRLYAKRMVYGGEAYKTVALSGFAVVCPVPGLGRAGEEKPCENVVDLPAAMPEGMEFVSSEAKKVQKVGLTSAKRVVGVGRGVKDAAGLSAVEAFAEKIGAEIGCTRPVAEEEKLLPRERYIGVSGVSVRPRLYIAAGISGQIQHMVGVSDSETIIAINKDKQAPIFKNCDFGVVGDAVEVIAALTARL
;
A
#
# COMPACT_ATOMS: atom_id res chain seq x y z
N MET A 1 0.13 26.69 -21.14
CA MET A 1 -1.34 26.77 -21.04
C MET A 1 -1.85 25.34 -20.93
N ARG A 2 -2.10 24.80 -19.73
CA ARG A 2 -2.75 23.48 -19.57
C ARG A 2 -4.21 23.67 -19.94
N CYS A 3 -4.64 23.06 -21.04
CA CYS A 3 -6.06 22.95 -21.39
C CYS A 3 -6.75 22.25 -20.21
N LYS A 4 -7.67 22.92 -19.50
CA LYS A 4 -8.53 22.27 -18.52
C LYS A 4 -9.43 21.33 -19.31
N MET A 5 -9.09 20.06 -19.34
CA MET A 5 -10.01 19.04 -19.83
C MET A 5 -11.25 19.05 -18.92
N VAL A 6 -12.41 19.08 -19.52
CA VAL A 6 -13.67 19.03 -18.78
C VAL A 6 -13.79 17.62 -18.23
N LYS A 7 -13.56 17.47 -16.94
CA LYS A 7 -13.82 16.24 -16.22
C LYS A 7 -15.34 16.04 -16.20
N LYS A 8 -15.85 14.88 -16.51
CA LYS A 8 -17.28 14.54 -16.48
C LYS A 8 -17.55 13.22 -15.74
N HIS A 9 -16.62 12.83 -14.85
CA HIS A 9 -16.69 11.55 -14.19
C HIS A 9 -17.02 11.68 -12.71
N GLU A 10 -17.80 10.74 -12.20
CA GLU A 10 -18.07 10.57 -10.78
C GLU A 10 -17.29 9.36 -10.25
N CYS A 11 -16.58 9.54 -9.15
CA CYS A 11 -15.78 8.51 -8.50
C CYS A 11 -16.34 8.14 -7.13
N VAL A 12 -16.38 6.87 -6.80
CA VAL A 12 -16.58 6.41 -5.43
C VAL A 12 -15.26 5.90 -4.84
N VAL A 13 -14.91 6.38 -3.67
CA VAL A 13 -13.77 5.90 -2.87
C VAL A 13 -14.29 4.98 -1.78
N VAL A 14 -13.73 3.77 -1.66
CA VAL A 14 -14.08 2.81 -0.60
C VAL A 14 -12.84 2.56 0.26
N THR A 15 -12.93 2.81 1.55
CA THR A 15 -11.77 2.77 2.45
C THR A 15 -12.13 2.36 3.88
N GLU A 16 -11.14 1.81 4.59
CA GLU A 16 -11.21 1.43 6.01
C GLU A 16 -10.43 2.39 6.90
N SER A 17 -9.62 3.30 6.31
CA SER A 17 -8.74 4.18 7.08
C SER A 17 -8.81 5.62 6.58
N ARG A 18 -8.63 6.56 7.52
CA ARG A 18 -8.59 7.99 7.21
C ARG A 18 -7.40 8.37 6.33
N GLU A 19 -6.23 7.78 6.58
CA GLU A 19 -5.03 8.03 5.78
C GLU A 19 -5.26 7.66 4.31
N ALA A 20 -5.83 6.49 4.05
CA ALA A 20 -6.14 6.06 2.69
C ALA A 20 -7.27 6.91 2.07
N ALA A 21 -8.26 7.34 2.86
CA ALA A 21 -9.29 8.25 2.39
C ALA A 21 -8.70 9.55 1.83
N LEU A 22 -7.77 10.18 2.56
CA LEU A 22 -7.10 11.42 2.14
C LEU A 22 -6.33 11.24 0.83
N GLU A 23 -5.61 10.14 0.67
CA GLU A 23 -4.87 9.83 -0.55
C GLU A 23 -5.80 9.54 -1.74
N LEU A 24 -6.80 8.68 -1.53
CA LEU A 24 -7.69 8.23 -2.60
C LEU A 24 -8.63 9.33 -3.07
N THR A 25 -9.12 10.18 -2.17
CA THR A 25 -9.96 11.34 -2.55
C THR A 25 -9.15 12.38 -3.30
N ALA A 26 -7.88 12.61 -2.92
CA ALA A 26 -6.97 13.48 -3.68
C ALA A 26 -6.74 12.94 -5.09
N LEU A 27 -6.47 11.63 -5.24
CA LEU A 27 -6.32 10.98 -6.54
C LEU A 27 -7.63 11.05 -7.36
N ALA A 28 -8.78 10.80 -6.72
CA ALA A 28 -10.08 10.91 -7.36
C ALA A 28 -10.32 12.31 -7.92
N ALA A 29 -10.00 13.35 -7.14
CA ALA A 29 -10.16 14.75 -7.55
C ALA A 29 -9.25 15.17 -8.73
N GLU A 30 -8.16 14.42 -9.01
CA GLU A 30 -7.33 14.65 -10.20
C GLU A 30 -8.02 14.19 -11.50
N VAL A 31 -8.89 13.18 -11.40
CA VAL A 31 -9.50 12.52 -12.57
C VAL A 31 -11.02 12.64 -12.67
N CYS A 32 -11.71 13.04 -11.59
CA CYS A 32 -13.17 13.16 -11.51
C CYS A 32 -13.62 14.54 -11.03
N ASP A 33 -14.86 14.92 -11.37
CA ASP A 33 -15.49 16.16 -10.92
C ASP A 33 -16.24 16.01 -9.61
N LYS A 34 -16.76 14.80 -9.35
CA LYS A 34 -17.46 14.45 -8.13
C LYS A 34 -16.83 13.23 -7.47
N VAL A 35 -16.73 13.29 -6.15
CA VAL A 35 -16.19 12.23 -5.32
C VAL A 35 -17.20 11.86 -4.24
N ALA A 36 -17.58 10.58 -4.18
CA ALA A 36 -18.30 10.00 -3.07
C ALA A 36 -17.34 9.16 -2.24
N VAL A 37 -17.50 9.12 -0.92
CA VAL A 37 -16.73 8.23 -0.02
C VAL A 37 -17.66 7.24 0.66
N ILE A 38 -17.27 5.98 0.68
CA ILE A 38 -17.86 4.93 1.52
C ILE A 38 -16.81 4.53 2.56
N ALA A 39 -16.95 5.04 3.78
CA ALA A 39 -16.10 4.73 4.92
C ALA A 39 -16.62 3.47 5.63
N VAL A 40 -15.74 2.48 5.87
CA VAL A 40 -16.11 1.20 6.47
C VAL A 40 -15.39 1.02 7.80
N GLY A 41 -16.13 0.95 8.90
CA GLY A 41 -15.58 0.73 10.25
C GLY A 41 -14.96 1.97 10.90
N ASP A 42 -14.34 2.85 10.13
CA ASP A 42 -13.78 4.13 10.61
C ASP A 42 -14.55 5.31 10.01
N ARG A 43 -15.43 5.93 10.82
CA ARG A 43 -16.22 7.09 10.40
C ARG A 43 -15.35 8.32 10.08
N SER A 44 -14.16 8.43 10.65
CA SER A 44 -13.24 9.53 10.40
C SER A 44 -12.64 9.51 8.98
N ALA A 45 -12.84 8.40 8.24
CA ALA A 45 -12.48 8.29 6.83
C ALA A 45 -13.45 9.02 5.87
N ALA A 46 -14.55 9.57 6.37
CA ALA A 46 -15.49 10.37 5.59
C ALA A 46 -14.95 11.81 5.39
N VAL A 47 -14.00 11.99 4.49
CA VAL A 47 -13.27 13.24 4.24
C VAL A 47 -13.19 13.58 2.76
N ASN A 48 -13.06 14.87 2.43
CA ASN A 48 -12.75 15.40 1.10
C ASN A 48 -13.65 14.89 -0.03
N ALA A 49 -14.96 14.70 0.24
CA ALA A 49 -15.92 14.19 -0.72
C ALA A 49 -17.16 15.08 -0.79
N ASP A 50 -17.84 15.06 -1.95
CA ASP A 50 -19.11 15.75 -2.18
C ASP A 50 -20.28 15.04 -1.50
N SER A 51 -20.17 13.71 -1.35
CA SER A 51 -21.11 12.89 -0.59
C SER A 51 -20.36 11.79 0.19
N ALA A 52 -20.86 11.47 1.39
CA ALA A 52 -20.20 10.49 2.26
C ALA A 52 -21.20 9.51 2.85
N TYR A 53 -20.79 8.26 2.89
CA TYR A 53 -21.52 7.15 3.46
C TYR A 53 -20.64 6.46 4.49
N TYR A 54 -21.28 5.95 5.54
CA TYR A 54 -20.60 5.18 6.57
C TYR A 54 -21.28 3.84 6.80
N ILE A 55 -20.49 2.79 6.91
CA ILE A 55 -20.95 1.44 7.22
C ILE A 55 -20.30 1.00 8.53
N ASP A 56 -21.11 0.89 9.59
CA ASP A 56 -20.66 0.34 10.87
C ASP A 56 -20.65 -1.19 10.81
N THR A 57 -19.45 -1.77 10.87
CA THR A 57 -19.27 -3.23 10.94
C THR A 57 -19.49 -3.80 12.36
N LYS A 58 -19.76 -2.95 13.36
CA LYS A 58 -19.93 -3.32 14.79
C LYS A 58 -18.78 -4.17 15.34
N GLY A 59 -17.54 -3.84 14.93
CA GLY A 59 -16.35 -4.61 15.27
C GLY A 59 -16.22 -5.96 14.53
N GLY A 60 -17.08 -6.21 13.56
CA GLY A 60 -17.00 -7.35 12.65
C GLY A 60 -15.98 -7.16 11.53
N SER A 61 -15.96 -8.11 10.62
CA SER A 61 -15.08 -8.07 9.45
C SER A 61 -15.57 -7.05 8.41
N PHE A 62 -14.65 -6.42 7.68
CA PHE A 62 -14.95 -5.62 6.50
C PHE A 62 -15.88 -6.35 5.49
N ILE A 63 -15.73 -7.67 5.38
CA ILE A 63 -16.55 -8.50 4.48
C ILE A 63 -18.05 -8.34 4.80
N SER A 64 -18.42 -8.08 6.05
CA SER A 64 -19.81 -7.84 6.44
C SER A 64 -20.42 -6.56 5.85
N ALA A 65 -19.61 -5.67 5.29
CA ALA A 65 -20.04 -4.44 4.63
C ALA A 65 -20.14 -4.56 3.10
N VAL A 66 -19.58 -5.63 2.50
CA VAL A 66 -19.42 -5.71 1.04
C VAL A 66 -20.76 -5.73 0.30
N GLY A 67 -21.79 -6.37 0.85
CA GLY A 67 -23.15 -6.33 0.25
C GLY A 67 -23.69 -4.90 0.19
N SER A 68 -23.48 -4.10 1.25
CA SER A 68 -23.87 -2.69 1.29
C SER A 68 -23.04 -1.83 0.35
N ILE A 69 -21.73 -2.11 0.21
CA ILE A 69 -20.87 -1.44 -0.76
C ILE A 69 -21.39 -1.67 -2.18
N LEU A 70 -21.70 -2.92 -2.55
CA LEU A 70 -22.24 -3.27 -3.87
C LEU A 70 -23.54 -2.52 -4.16
N LYS A 71 -24.47 -2.49 -3.18
CA LYS A 71 -25.73 -1.78 -3.30
C LYS A 71 -25.53 -0.27 -3.44
N ALA A 72 -24.73 0.35 -2.57
CA ALA A 72 -24.47 1.79 -2.61
C ALA A 72 -23.79 2.22 -3.93
N VAL A 73 -22.81 1.46 -4.41
CA VAL A 73 -22.16 1.73 -5.70
C VAL A 73 -23.17 1.60 -6.86
N GLY A 74 -24.08 0.63 -6.81
CA GLY A 74 -25.16 0.50 -7.80
C GLY A 74 -26.15 1.67 -7.77
N GLU A 75 -26.43 2.25 -6.61
CA GLU A 75 -27.32 3.41 -6.44
C GLU A 75 -26.63 4.74 -6.85
N ILE A 76 -25.35 4.91 -6.50
CA ILE A 76 -24.53 6.07 -6.90
C ILE A 76 -24.27 6.03 -8.41
N ALA A 77 -24.13 4.85 -9.00
CA ALA A 77 -23.81 4.59 -10.39
C ALA A 77 -22.61 5.42 -10.91
N PRO A 78 -21.47 5.38 -10.22
CA PRO A 78 -20.28 6.15 -10.59
C PRO A 78 -19.61 5.58 -11.84
N ASP A 79 -18.78 6.38 -12.50
CA ASP A 79 -17.94 5.93 -13.62
C ASP A 79 -16.73 5.10 -13.13
N MET A 80 -16.31 5.33 -11.89
CA MET A 80 -15.12 4.72 -11.32
C MET A 80 -15.25 4.44 -9.82
N ALA A 81 -14.63 3.34 -9.36
CA ALA A 81 -14.38 3.05 -7.95
C ALA A 81 -12.87 2.98 -7.68
N LEU A 82 -12.40 3.74 -6.71
CA LEU A 82 -11.07 3.63 -6.12
C LEU A 82 -11.19 2.95 -4.76
N LEU A 83 -10.45 1.86 -4.55
CA LEU A 83 -10.48 1.12 -3.30
C LEU A 83 -9.08 1.07 -2.67
N GLU A 84 -9.04 1.13 -1.36
CA GLU A 84 -7.81 0.95 -0.60
C GLU A 84 -7.12 -0.38 -0.96
N CYS A 85 -5.83 -0.37 -1.24
CA CYS A 85 -5.09 -1.54 -1.74
C CYS A 85 -4.70 -2.50 -0.61
N THR A 86 -5.67 -2.83 0.25
CA THR A 86 -5.59 -3.85 1.31
C THR A 86 -6.13 -5.20 0.82
N LYS A 87 -6.06 -6.24 1.64
CA LYS A 87 -6.72 -7.53 1.35
C LYS A 87 -8.22 -7.35 1.20
N ASN A 88 -8.82 -6.55 2.07
CA ASN A 88 -10.24 -6.25 2.10
C ASN A 88 -10.67 -5.43 0.88
N GLY A 89 -9.94 -4.37 0.56
CA GLY A 89 -10.21 -3.53 -0.60
C GLY A 89 -10.08 -4.29 -1.92
N ARG A 90 -9.08 -5.16 -2.07
CA ARG A 90 -8.95 -6.05 -3.24
C ARG A 90 -10.11 -7.03 -3.36
N TYR A 91 -10.60 -7.55 -2.22
CA TYR A 91 -11.78 -8.42 -2.21
C TYR A 91 -13.03 -7.65 -2.67
N ALA A 92 -13.29 -6.47 -2.10
CA ALA A 92 -14.40 -5.63 -2.53
C ALA A 92 -14.30 -5.21 -4.01
N ALA A 93 -13.08 -4.90 -4.47
CA ALA A 93 -12.83 -4.59 -5.89
C ALA A 93 -13.17 -5.76 -6.81
N ALA A 94 -12.84 -6.99 -6.41
CA ALA A 94 -13.20 -8.18 -7.17
C ALA A 94 -14.72 -8.38 -7.21
N CYS A 95 -15.41 -8.18 -6.08
CA CYS A 95 -16.88 -8.26 -6.01
C CYS A 95 -17.55 -7.19 -6.89
N LEU A 96 -17.07 -5.94 -6.83
CA LEU A 96 -17.57 -4.85 -7.68
C LEU A 96 -17.34 -5.14 -9.16
N ALA A 97 -16.15 -5.59 -9.52
CA ALA A 97 -15.84 -5.93 -10.90
C ALA A 97 -16.73 -7.07 -11.43
N ALA A 98 -16.97 -8.11 -10.63
CA ALA A 98 -17.85 -9.20 -10.98
C ALA A 98 -19.32 -8.74 -11.14
N ALA A 99 -19.83 -7.92 -10.20
CA ALA A 99 -21.20 -7.40 -10.24
C ALA A 99 -21.47 -6.52 -11.49
N HIS A 100 -20.46 -5.81 -11.96
CA HIS A 100 -20.56 -4.92 -13.13
C HIS A 100 -20.01 -5.51 -14.43
N GLY A 101 -19.62 -6.79 -14.46
CA GLY A 101 -19.09 -7.46 -15.66
C GLY A 101 -17.79 -6.85 -16.21
N THR A 102 -16.96 -6.28 -15.31
CA THR A 102 -15.69 -5.63 -15.65
C THR A 102 -14.50 -6.29 -14.94
N SER A 103 -13.32 -5.69 -15.06
CA SER A 103 -12.10 -6.15 -14.40
C SER A 103 -11.57 -5.10 -13.44
N ALA A 104 -10.97 -5.53 -12.34
CA ALA A 104 -10.29 -4.65 -11.39
C ALA A 104 -8.79 -4.51 -11.72
N ALA A 105 -8.27 -3.29 -11.76
CA ALA A 105 -6.85 -3.00 -11.83
C ALA A 105 -6.29 -2.84 -10.42
N VAL A 106 -5.77 -3.93 -9.84
CA VAL A 106 -5.15 -3.92 -8.50
C VAL A 106 -3.65 -3.63 -8.59
N ASP A 107 -3.08 -3.08 -7.51
CA ASP A 107 -1.67 -2.66 -7.42
C ASP A 107 -1.29 -1.63 -8.51
N ALA A 108 -2.21 -0.70 -8.79
CA ALA A 108 -1.96 0.32 -9.79
C ALA A 108 -0.93 1.35 -9.28
N SER A 109 0.21 1.45 -9.95
CA SER A 109 1.28 2.39 -9.64
C SER A 109 1.10 3.76 -10.32
N ALA A 110 0.16 3.88 -11.24
CA ALA A 110 -0.29 5.15 -11.82
C ALA A 110 -1.72 4.98 -12.35
N VAL A 111 -2.51 6.07 -12.26
CA VAL A 111 -3.88 6.17 -12.78
C VAL A 111 -4.01 7.53 -13.45
N TRP A 112 -4.52 7.58 -14.69
CA TRP A 112 -4.72 8.85 -15.40
C TRP A 112 -5.81 8.75 -16.45
N LEU A 113 -6.36 9.90 -16.83
CA LEU A 113 -7.29 10.05 -17.95
C LEU A 113 -6.54 10.48 -19.21
N GLU A 114 -6.86 9.87 -20.34
CA GLU A 114 -6.45 10.30 -21.66
C GLU A 114 -7.67 10.33 -22.59
N GLY A 115 -8.16 11.51 -22.93
CA GLY A 115 -9.51 11.70 -23.48
C GLY A 115 -10.57 11.24 -22.47
N ASP A 116 -11.49 10.38 -22.90
CA ASP A 116 -12.55 9.81 -22.06
C ASP A 116 -12.20 8.41 -21.52
N ARG A 117 -10.93 8.00 -21.61
CA ARG A 117 -10.49 6.68 -21.16
C ARG A 117 -9.62 6.78 -19.91
N LEU A 118 -9.94 5.97 -18.93
CA LEU A 118 -9.10 5.79 -17.75
C LEU A 118 -8.03 4.73 -18.04
N TYR A 119 -6.81 5.04 -17.67
CA TYR A 119 -5.67 4.12 -17.76
C TYR A 119 -5.13 3.82 -16.37
N ALA A 120 -4.72 2.58 -16.16
CA ALA A 120 -4.00 2.17 -14.97
C ALA A 120 -2.72 1.43 -15.37
N LYS A 121 -1.59 1.81 -14.74
CA LYS A 121 -0.30 1.13 -14.90
C LYS A 121 -0.06 0.26 -13.67
N ARG A 122 0.32 -0.97 -13.89
CA ARG A 122 0.66 -1.91 -12.80
C ARG A 122 1.91 -2.71 -13.11
N MET A 123 2.63 -3.09 -12.08
CA MET A 123 3.77 -3.98 -12.19
C MET A 123 3.29 -5.42 -12.40
N VAL A 124 3.99 -6.17 -13.27
CA VAL A 124 3.69 -7.57 -13.60
C VAL A 124 4.97 -8.39 -13.65
N TYR A 125 4.84 -9.71 -13.71
CA TYR A 125 5.95 -10.66 -13.76
C TYR A 125 6.95 -10.50 -12.61
N GLY A 126 6.45 -10.26 -11.38
CA GLY A 126 7.30 -10.12 -10.20
C GLY A 126 8.18 -8.88 -10.18
N GLY A 127 7.85 -7.85 -10.97
CA GLY A 127 8.62 -6.60 -11.03
C GLY A 127 9.44 -6.40 -12.28
N GLU A 128 9.43 -7.36 -13.21
CA GLU A 128 10.24 -7.29 -14.43
C GLU A 128 9.62 -6.41 -15.53
N ALA A 129 8.29 -6.18 -15.47
CA ALA A 129 7.61 -5.37 -16.47
C ALA A 129 6.46 -4.57 -15.89
N TYR A 130 6.06 -3.53 -16.62
CA TYR A 130 4.85 -2.76 -16.37
C TYR A 130 3.82 -3.03 -17.46
N LYS A 131 2.57 -3.25 -17.03
CA LYS A 131 1.42 -3.35 -17.92
C LYS A 131 0.55 -2.12 -17.76
N THR A 132 0.25 -1.44 -18.85
CA THR A 132 -0.78 -0.39 -18.90
C THR A 132 -2.06 -1.00 -19.45
N VAL A 133 -3.17 -0.78 -18.77
CA VAL A 133 -4.50 -1.21 -19.18
C VAL A 133 -5.39 0.01 -19.36
N ALA A 134 -6.17 0.01 -20.45
CA ALA A 134 -7.26 0.95 -20.63
C ALA A 134 -8.52 0.32 -20.02
N LEU A 135 -9.20 1.07 -19.17
CA LEU A 135 -10.45 0.67 -18.54
C LEU A 135 -11.61 1.31 -19.29
N SER A 136 -12.65 0.54 -19.57
CA SER A 136 -13.86 0.99 -20.27
C SER A 136 -15.10 0.66 -19.44
N GLY A 137 -16.12 1.52 -19.52
CA GLY A 137 -17.31 1.40 -18.67
C GLY A 137 -16.96 1.69 -17.21
N PHE A 138 -17.59 1.00 -16.27
CA PHE A 138 -17.28 1.15 -14.85
C PHE A 138 -15.88 0.66 -14.53
N ALA A 139 -15.02 1.55 -14.11
CA ALA A 139 -13.61 1.26 -13.81
C ALA A 139 -13.40 0.96 -12.32
N VAL A 140 -12.77 -0.16 -11.99
CA VAL A 140 -12.44 -0.54 -10.61
C VAL A 140 -10.92 -0.57 -10.44
N VAL A 141 -10.38 0.24 -9.52
CA VAL A 141 -8.94 0.37 -9.32
C VAL A 141 -8.58 0.33 -7.84
N CYS A 142 -7.55 -0.46 -7.50
CA CYS A 142 -6.86 -0.39 -6.21
C CYS A 142 -5.47 0.20 -6.45
N PRO A 143 -5.27 1.50 -6.27
CA PRO A 143 -3.96 2.13 -6.40
C PRO A 143 -3.06 1.75 -5.22
N VAL A 144 -1.76 1.64 -5.47
CA VAL A 144 -0.79 1.42 -4.40
C VAL A 144 -0.77 2.63 -3.45
N PRO A 145 -0.51 2.43 -2.14
CA PRO A 145 -0.41 3.52 -1.17
C PRO A 145 0.62 4.59 -1.60
N GLY A 146 0.34 5.86 -1.29
CA GLY A 146 1.21 7.00 -1.59
C GLY A 146 1.12 7.50 -3.04
N LEU A 147 0.14 7.07 -3.82
CA LEU A 147 -0.07 7.56 -5.18
C LEU A 147 -0.77 8.93 -5.19
N GLY A 148 -1.75 9.13 -4.32
CA GLY A 148 -2.43 10.42 -4.14
C GLY A 148 -1.65 11.34 -3.20
N ARG A 149 -1.54 12.62 -3.53
CA ARG A 149 -0.96 13.62 -2.63
C ARG A 149 -2.07 14.18 -1.74
N ALA A 150 -2.13 13.72 -0.48
CA ALA A 150 -3.07 14.26 0.49
C ALA A 150 -2.92 15.79 0.58
N GLY A 151 -4.03 16.49 0.36
CA GLY A 151 -4.15 17.93 0.50
C GLY A 151 -4.70 18.34 1.87
N GLU A 152 -5.28 19.53 1.95
CA GLU A 152 -6.01 20.00 3.13
C GLU A 152 -7.19 19.07 3.42
N GLU A 153 -7.36 18.71 4.69
CA GLU A 153 -8.43 17.84 5.12
C GLU A 153 -9.72 18.62 5.38
N LYS A 154 -10.83 18.13 4.83
CA LYS A 154 -12.18 18.66 5.06
C LYS A 154 -13.10 17.50 5.43
N PRO A 155 -13.50 17.37 6.71
CA PRO A 155 -14.49 16.38 7.12
C PRO A 155 -15.82 16.62 6.37
N CYS A 156 -16.48 15.54 5.98
CA CYS A 156 -17.81 15.62 5.41
C CYS A 156 -18.85 15.86 6.51
N GLU A 157 -19.64 16.93 6.38
CA GLU A 157 -20.64 17.30 7.40
C GLU A 157 -21.85 16.36 7.41
N ASN A 158 -22.28 15.90 6.23
CA ASN A 158 -23.44 15.05 6.06
C ASN A 158 -23.00 13.64 5.66
N VAL A 159 -22.88 12.73 6.64
CA VAL A 159 -22.53 11.34 6.40
C VAL A 159 -23.76 10.46 6.57
N VAL A 160 -24.15 9.76 5.52
CA VAL A 160 -25.32 8.84 5.52
C VAL A 160 -24.89 7.49 6.07
N ASP A 161 -25.57 7.05 7.16
CA ASP A 161 -25.35 5.74 7.72
C ASP A 161 -26.03 4.64 6.88
N LEU A 162 -25.27 3.65 6.47
CA LEU A 162 -25.76 2.48 5.74
C LEU A 162 -25.67 1.23 6.66
N PRO A 163 -26.68 0.36 6.66
CA PRO A 163 -26.60 -0.89 7.40
C PRO A 163 -25.56 -1.81 6.80
N ALA A 164 -24.76 -2.50 7.62
CA ALA A 164 -23.86 -3.52 7.12
C ALA A 164 -24.68 -4.71 6.58
N ALA A 165 -24.32 -5.19 5.40
CA ALA A 165 -24.89 -6.37 4.77
C ALA A 165 -23.82 -7.23 4.13
N MET A 166 -23.87 -8.53 4.41
CA MET A 166 -23.00 -9.52 3.79
C MET A 166 -23.34 -9.70 2.29
N PRO A 167 -22.39 -10.11 1.46
CA PRO A 167 -22.70 -10.65 0.15
C PRO A 167 -23.63 -11.86 0.26
N GLU A 168 -24.45 -12.07 -0.76
CA GLU A 168 -25.35 -13.21 -0.83
C GLU A 168 -24.58 -14.55 -0.71
N GLY A 169 -25.12 -15.48 0.09
CA GLY A 169 -24.50 -16.79 0.33
C GLY A 169 -23.35 -16.81 1.33
N MET A 170 -23.08 -15.69 2.02
CA MET A 170 -22.05 -15.61 3.07
C MET A 170 -22.66 -15.29 4.44
N GLU A 171 -22.08 -15.89 5.48
CA GLU A 171 -22.47 -15.63 6.88
C GLU A 171 -21.20 -15.35 7.70
N PHE A 172 -21.28 -14.33 8.56
CA PHE A 172 -20.21 -14.03 9.52
C PHE A 172 -20.35 -14.94 10.74
N VAL A 173 -19.37 -15.79 10.98
CA VAL A 173 -19.37 -16.74 12.10
C VAL A 173 -18.69 -16.15 13.32
N SER A 174 -17.43 -15.71 13.17
CA SER A 174 -16.66 -15.13 14.28
C SER A 174 -15.42 -14.38 13.76
N SER A 175 -14.90 -13.48 14.59
CA SER A 175 -13.63 -12.80 14.37
C SER A 175 -12.85 -12.75 15.69
N GLU A 176 -11.57 -13.10 15.64
CA GLU A 176 -10.65 -12.95 16.76
C GLU A 176 -9.56 -11.94 16.39
N ALA A 177 -9.37 -10.94 17.26
CA ALA A 177 -8.30 -9.96 17.08
C ALA A 177 -6.95 -10.61 17.33
N LYS A 178 -6.09 -10.67 16.30
CA LYS A 178 -4.68 -11.01 16.50
C LYS A 178 -3.97 -9.88 17.21
N LYS A 179 -3.21 -10.20 18.26
CA LYS A 179 -2.24 -9.28 18.86
C LYS A 179 -1.04 -9.13 17.90
N VAL A 180 -1.21 -8.32 16.87
CA VAL A 180 -0.12 -8.00 15.95
C VAL A 180 0.55 -6.72 16.46
N GLN A 181 1.87 -6.76 16.66
CA GLN A 181 2.61 -5.52 16.87
C GLN A 181 2.50 -4.69 15.59
N LYS A 182 1.88 -3.51 15.67
CA LYS A 182 1.89 -2.56 14.55
C LYS A 182 3.33 -2.14 14.30
N VAL A 183 3.91 -2.63 13.22
CA VAL A 183 5.24 -2.23 12.77
C VAL A 183 5.07 -1.04 11.84
N GLY A 184 5.64 0.09 12.18
CA GLY A 184 5.51 1.34 11.42
C GLY A 184 6.26 1.38 10.08
N LEU A 185 6.55 0.22 9.46
CA LEU A 185 7.37 0.11 8.25
C LEU A 185 6.82 0.91 7.06
N THR A 186 5.51 0.89 6.84
CA THR A 186 4.89 1.54 5.68
C THR A 186 4.93 3.06 5.74
N SER A 187 4.97 3.63 6.96
CA SER A 187 5.04 5.07 7.21
C SER A 187 6.44 5.57 7.60
N ALA A 188 7.41 4.65 7.70
CA ALA A 188 8.76 4.99 8.12
C ALA A 188 9.51 5.83 7.08
N LYS A 189 10.14 6.92 7.53
CA LYS A 189 10.98 7.76 6.68
C LYS A 189 12.36 7.14 6.41
N ARG A 190 12.83 6.27 7.28
CA ARG A 190 14.09 5.54 7.17
C ARG A 190 13.85 4.08 7.53
N VAL A 191 14.40 3.18 6.75
CA VAL A 191 14.29 1.73 6.98
C VAL A 191 15.65 1.08 6.83
N VAL A 192 16.03 0.23 7.78
CA VAL A 192 17.17 -0.67 7.66
C VAL A 192 16.63 -2.07 7.36
N GLY A 193 16.89 -2.58 6.17
CA GLY A 193 16.55 -3.94 5.76
C GLY A 193 17.62 -4.94 6.16
N VAL A 194 17.25 -5.99 6.90
CA VAL A 194 18.12 -7.05 7.37
C VAL A 194 18.05 -8.26 6.43
N GLY A 195 19.18 -8.64 5.88
CA GLY A 195 19.36 -9.86 5.08
C GLY A 195 20.14 -10.93 5.82
N ARG A 196 20.30 -12.10 5.20
CA ARG A 196 21.10 -13.24 5.74
C ARG A 196 22.55 -12.88 6.02
N GLY A 197 23.09 -11.81 5.46
CA GLY A 197 24.45 -11.33 5.75
C GLY A 197 24.64 -10.82 7.17
N VAL A 198 23.55 -10.57 7.92
CA VAL A 198 23.58 -10.17 9.35
C VAL A 198 23.81 -11.41 10.25
N LYS A 199 23.51 -12.61 9.77
CA LYS A 199 23.82 -13.92 10.31
C LYS A 199 23.05 -14.36 11.56
N ASP A 200 23.09 -13.60 12.66
CA ASP A 200 22.61 -14.02 13.98
C ASP A 200 22.06 -12.87 14.82
N ALA A 201 21.64 -13.18 16.04
CA ALA A 201 21.11 -12.21 16.99
C ALA A 201 22.12 -11.12 17.40
N ALA A 202 23.42 -11.44 17.43
CA ALA A 202 24.44 -10.43 17.76
C ALA A 202 24.59 -9.41 16.63
N GLY A 203 24.61 -9.87 15.38
CA GLY A 203 24.57 -9.01 14.22
C GLY A 203 23.29 -8.18 14.14
N LEU A 204 22.13 -8.77 14.49
CA LEU A 204 20.86 -8.05 14.57
C LEU A 204 20.92 -6.94 15.62
N SER A 205 21.45 -7.20 16.81
CA SER A 205 21.59 -6.17 17.86
C SER A 205 22.45 -4.98 17.42
N ALA A 206 23.49 -5.21 16.61
CA ALA A 206 24.28 -4.12 16.02
C ALA A 206 23.44 -3.27 15.03
N VAL A 207 22.58 -3.92 14.23
CA VAL A 207 21.66 -3.24 13.33
C VAL A 207 20.59 -2.46 14.11
N GLU A 208 20.07 -3.01 15.21
CA GLU A 208 19.09 -2.36 16.08
C GLU A 208 19.66 -1.07 16.70
N ALA A 209 20.87 -1.14 17.25
CA ALA A 209 21.56 0.04 17.81
C ALA A 209 21.80 1.13 16.74
N PHE A 210 22.14 0.75 15.52
CA PHE A 210 22.29 1.67 14.40
C PHE A 210 20.95 2.29 14.01
N ALA A 211 19.92 1.46 13.85
CA ALA A 211 18.59 1.93 13.48
C ALA A 211 18.01 2.92 14.47
N GLU A 212 18.19 2.67 15.76
CA GLU A 212 17.80 3.58 16.85
C GLU A 212 18.50 4.95 16.70
N LYS A 213 19.82 4.96 16.49
CA LYS A 213 20.59 6.21 16.32
C LYS A 213 20.13 7.06 15.16
N ILE A 214 19.73 6.45 14.06
CA ILE A 214 19.26 7.19 12.87
C ILE A 214 17.73 7.36 12.83
N GLY A 215 16.99 6.88 13.84
CA GLY A 215 15.53 6.93 13.88
C GLY A 215 14.90 6.15 12.71
N ALA A 216 15.39 4.94 12.44
CA ALA A 216 14.90 4.07 11.38
C ALA A 216 14.09 2.88 11.92
N GLU A 217 13.09 2.45 11.17
CA GLU A 217 12.44 1.16 11.37
C GLU A 217 13.28 0.03 10.78
N ILE A 218 13.11 -1.18 11.33
CA ILE A 218 13.81 -2.38 10.86
C ILE A 218 12.84 -3.25 10.08
N GLY A 219 13.17 -3.55 8.83
CA GLY A 219 12.54 -4.56 8.02
C GLY A 219 13.49 -5.73 7.73
N CYS A 220 13.01 -6.80 7.11
CA CYS A 220 13.85 -7.94 6.78
C CYS A 220 13.46 -8.62 5.46
N THR A 221 14.35 -9.48 5.00
CA THR A 221 14.07 -10.38 3.88
C THR A 221 13.28 -11.60 4.35
N ARG A 222 12.63 -12.30 3.41
CA ARG A 222 11.84 -13.51 3.69
C ARG A 222 12.61 -14.58 4.46
N PRO A 223 13.86 -14.96 4.08
CA PRO A 223 14.62 -15.95 4.84
C PRO A 223 14.84 -15.58 6.31
N VAL A 224 15.11 -14.30 6.60
CA VAL A 224 15.31 -13.81 7.98
C VAL A 224 14.04 -13.96 8.82
N ALA A 225 12.86 -13.75 8.23
CA ALA A 225 11.59 -13.87 8.94
C ALA A 225 11.07 -15.30 9.03
N GLU A 226 11.19 -16.10 7.95
CA GLU A 226 10.52 -17.41 7.86
C GLU A 226 11.46 -18.58 8.15
N GLU A 227 12.73 -18.52 7.74
CA GLU A 227 13.72 -19.60 7.91
C GLU A 227 14.52 -19.42 9.20
N GLU A 228 15.18 -18.28 9.36
CA GLU A 228 16.05 -17.98 10.52
C GLU A 228 15.25 -17.49 11.74
N LYS A 229 14.03 -16.98 11.51
CA LYS A 229 13.11 -16.47 12.55
C LYS A 229 13.75 -15.43 13.49
N LEU A 230 14.72 -14.68 12.99
CA LEU A 230 15.36 -13.59 13.72
C LEU A 230 14.45 -12.37 13.91
N LEU A 231 13.53 -12.16 12.96
CA LEU A 231 12.55 -11.08 13.02
C LEU A 231 11.15 -11.61 12.71
N PRO A 232 10.08 -10.99 13.26
CA PRO A 232 8.71 -11.43 13.01
C PRO A 232 8.31 -11.18 11.55
N ARG A 233 7.35 -11.99 11.07
CA ARG A 233 6.88 -11.97 9.69
C ARG A 233 6.31 -10.61 9.26
N GLU A 234 5.79 -9.85 10.19
CA GLU A 234 5.24 -8.51 9.98
C GLU A 234 6.31 -7.49 9.53
N ARG A 235 7.60 -7.82 9.72
CA ARG A 235 8.75 -7.03 9.26
C ARG A 235 9.30 -7.46 7.89
N TYR A 236 8.71 -8.49 7.28
CA TYR A 236 9.14 -8.96 5.97
C TYR A 236 8.75 -7.99 4.85
N ILE A 237 9.75 -7.59 4.04
CA ILE A 237 9.62 -6.69 2.90
C ILE A 237 9.78 -7.47 1.59
N GLY A 238 8.86 -7.29 0.65
CA GLY A 238 8.91 -7.93 -0.66
C GLY A 238 7.53 -8.26 -1.23
N VAL A 239 7.50 -9.01 -2.34
CA VAL A 239 6.28 -9.33 -3.11
C VAL A 239 5.14 -9.90 -2.27
N SER A 240 5.43 -10.77 -1.30
CA SER A 240 4.43 -11.37 -0.39
C SER A 240 4.51 -10.82 1.03
N GLY A 241 5.26 -9.74 1.22
CA GLY A 241 5.40 -9.00 2.47
C GLY A 241 4.86 -7.57 2.36
N VAL A 242 5.54 -6.66 3.05
CA VAL A 242 5.22 -5.23 3.04
C VAL A 242 6.01 -4.54 1.94
N SER A 243 5.41 -3.57 1.25
CA SER A 243 6.13 -2.62 0.39
C SER A 243 6.34 -1.32 1.16
N VAL A 244 7.54 -0.76 1.07
CA VAL A 244 7.95 0.45 1.78
C VAL A 244 8.46 1.51 0.80
N ARG A 245 8.33 2.79 1.17
CA ARG A 245 8.75 3.95 0.37
C ARG A 245 9.45 4.98 1.25
N PRO A 246 10.52 4.59 1.98
CA PRO A 246 11.23 5.51 2.83
C PRO A 246 12.05 6.50 1.99
N ARG A 247 12.42 7.62 2.61
CA ARG A 247 13.43 8.52 2.06
C ARG A 247 14.83 7.88 2.01
N LEU A 248 15.08 6.94 2.94
CA LEU A 248 16.35 6.21 3.02
C LEU A 248 16.08 4.73 3.32
N TYR A 249 16.53 3.86 2.43
CA TYR A 249 16.58 2.41 2.65
C TYR A 249 18.03 1.95 2.70
N ILE A 250 18.41 1.28 3.79
CA ILE A 250 19.75 0.70 3.97
C ILE A 250 19.63 -0.83 3.95
N ALA A 251 20.16 -1.46 2.92
CA ALA A 251 20.15 -2.91 2.75
C ALA A 251 21.40 -3.54 3.40
N ALA A 252 21.25 -4.09 4.60
CA ALA A 252 22.31 -4.73 5.36
C ALA A 252 22.39 -6.23 5.06
N GLY A 253 23.37 -6.67 4.28
CA GLY A 253 23.59 -8.08 3.95
C GLY A 253 22.49 -8.72 3.10
N ILE A 254 21.81 -7.93 2.29
CA ILE A 254 20.75 -8.35 1.37
C ILE A 254 21.35 -8.59 -0.02
N SER A 255 20.95 -9.69 -0.68
CA SER A 255 21.45 -10.02 -2.02
C SER A 255 20.76 -9.23 -3.14
N GLY A 256 19.54 -8.72 -2.94
CA GLY A 256 18.82 -7.94 -3.94
C GLY A 256 18.07 -8.79 -4.97
N GLN A 257 17.49 -9.91 -4.53
CA GLN A 257 16.56 -10.68 -5.37
C GLN A 257 15.34 -9.83 -5.74
N ILE A 258 14.83 -10.01 -6.95
CA ILE A 258 13.71 -9.23 -7.51
C ILE A 258 12.52 -9.19 -6.55
N GLN A 259 12.19 -10.32 -5.91
CA GLN A 259 11.08 -10.43 -4.98
C GLN A 259 11.21 -9.51 -3.75
N HIS A 260 12.44 -9.19 -3.34
CA HIS A 260 12.69 -8.22 -2.28
C HIS A 260 12.70 -6.80 -2.84
N MET A 261 13.38 -6.60 -3.98
CA MET A 261 13.52 -5.27 -4.58
C MET A 261 12.20 -4.62 -4.94
N VAL A 262 11.19 -5.40 -5.37
CA VAL A 262 9.82 -4.91 -5.59
C VAL A 262 9.24 -4.20 -4.36
N GLY A 263 9.61 -4.63 -3.16
CA GLY A 263 9.14 -4.02 -1.91
C GLY A 263 9.87 -2.74 -1.50
N VAL A 264 10.99 -2.39 -2.16
CA VAL A 264 11.85 -1.24 -1.77
C VAL A 264 12.20 -0.31 -2.92
N SER A 265 11.92 -0.67 -4.17
CA SER A 265 12.33 0.06 -5.38
C SER A 265 11.82 1.50 -5.45
N ASP A 266 10.74 1.81 -4.74
CA ASP A 266 10.17 3.16 -4.66
C ASP A 266 10.80 4.02 -3.53
N SER A 267 11.89 3.56 -2.87
CA SER A 267 12.64 4.36 -1.91
C SER A 267 13.36 5.52 -2.62
N GLU A 268 13.46 6.70 -1.97
CA GLU A 268 14.15 7.86 -2.56
C GLU A 268 15.66 7.63 -2.69
N THR A 269 16.25 6.93 -1.70
CA THR A 269 17.68 6.57 -1.71
C THR A 269 17.87 5.16 -1.16
N ILE A 270 18.60 4.34 -1.90
CA ILE A 270 18.95 2.97 -1.51
C ILE A 270 20.46 2.86 -1.31
N ILE A 271 20.87 2.50 -0.09
CA ILE A 271 22.27 2.18 0.25
C ILE A 271 22.38 0.67 0.44
N ALA A 272 23.28 0.02 -0.28
CA ALA A 272 23.53 -1.41 -0.18
C ALA A 272 24.86 -1.72 0.49
N ILE A 273 24.85 -2.64 1.48
CA ILE A 273 26.05 -3.17 2.13
C ILE A 273 26.04 -4.68 1.94
N ASN A 274 27.01 -5.20 1.18
CA ASN A 274 27.15 -6.64 0.96
C ASN A 274 28.60 -7.00 0.73
N LYS A 275 29.02 -8.16 1.28
CA LYS A 275 30.39 -8.67 1.07
C LYS A 275 30.63 -9.21 -0.34
N ASP A 276 29.57 -9.67 -1.02
CA ASP A 276 29.65 -10.12 -2.40
C ASP A 276 29.48 -8.93 -3.35
N LYS A 277 30.58 -8.54 -3.96
CA LYS A 277 30.60 -7.44 -4.95
C LYS A 277 29.74 -7.70 -6.21
N GLN A 278 29.35 -8.95 -6.45
CA GLN A 278 28.48 -9.32 -7.57
C GLN A 278 27.01 -9.42 -7.18
N ALA A 279 26.68 -9.15 -5.91
CA ALA A 279 25.30 -9.21 -5.44
C ALA A 279 24.38 -8.30 -6.29
N PRO A 280 23.23 -8.80 -6.77
CA PRO A 280 22.31 -8.04 -7.63
C PRO A 280 21.84 -6.71 -7.02
N ILE A 281 21.89 -6.56 -5.68
CA ILE A 281 21.52 -5.34 -4.98
C ILE A 281 22.32 -4.11 -5.49
N PHE A 282 23.59 -4.30 -5.86
CA PHE A 282 24.44 -3.21 -6.34
C PHE A 282 24.04 -2.64 -7.70
N LYS A 283 23.20 -3.36 -8.46
CA LYS A 283 22.62 -2.83 -9.70
C LYS A 283 21.38 -1.98 -9.46
N ASN A 284 20.83 -2.02 -8.23
CA ASN A 284 19.57 -1.41 -7.86
C ASN A 284 19.71 -0.48 -6.64
N CYS A 285 20.90 -0.01 -6.34
CA CYS A 285 21.17 0.94 -5.25
C CYS A 285 21.83 2.21 -5.80
N ASP A 286 21.66 3.30 -5.06
CA ASP A 286 22.33 4.58 -5.36
C ASP A 286 23.77 4.58 -4.84
N PHE A 287 24.00 3.94 -3.67
CA PHE A 287 25.32 3.81 -3.05
C PHE A 287 25.56 2.38 -2.61
N GLY A 288 26.74 1.85 -2.96
CA GLY A 288 27.14 0.50 -2.61
C GLY A 288 28.41 0.45 -1.78
N VAL A 289 28.40 -0.32 -0.70
CA VAL A 289 29.58 -0.60 0.14
C VAL A 289 29.87 -2.09 0.10
N VAL A 290 31.05 -2.48 -0.40
CA VAL A 290 31.51 -3.87 -0.41
C VAL A 290 32.21 -4.15 0.92
N GLY A 291 31.55 -4.93 1.78
CA GLY A 291 32.06 -5.27 3.12
C GLY A 291 31.11 -6.15 3.91
N ASP A 292 31.54 -6.61 5.08
CA ASP A 292 30.65 -7.29 6.02
C ASP A 292 29.64 -6.29 6.59
N ALA A 293 28.34 -6.64 6.50
CA ALA A 293 27.27 -5.71 6.84
C ALA A 293 27.31 -5.30 8.31
N VAL A 294 27.64 -6.23 9.22
CA VAL A 294 27.70 -5.96 10.66
C VAL A 294 28.88 -5.04 10.98
N GLU A 295 30.05 -5.31 10.41
CA GLU A 295 31.26 -4.48 10.62
C GLU A 295 31.06 -3.06 10.09
N VAL A 296 30.50 -2.91 8.89
CA VAL A 296 30.24 -1.58 8.31
C VAL A 296 29.21 -0.82 9.15
N ILE A 297 28.13 -1.47 9.58
CA ILE A 297 27.11 -0.84 10.44
C ILE A 297 27.70 -0.44 11.80
N ALA A 298 28.50 -1.30 12.42
CA ALA A 298 29.18 -0.98 13.68
C ALA A 298 30.10 0.24 13.53
N ALA A 299 30.87 0.30 12.44
CA ALA A 299 31.74 1.44 12.15
C ALA A 299 30.97 2.75 11.90
N LEU A 300 29.81 2.68 11.23
CA LEU A 300 28.90 3.81 11.06
C LEU A 300 28.31 4.25 12.40
N THR A 301 27.85 3.31 13.21
CA THR A 301 27.30 3.58 14.54
C THR A 301 28.30 4.30 15.45
N ALA A 302 29.58 3.96 15.37
CA ALA A 302 30.62 4.60 16.16
C ALA A 302 30.94 6.05 15.75
N ARG A 303 30.54 6.45 14.52
CA ARG A 303 30.81 7.81 13.96
C ARG A 303 29.63 8.76 14.04
N LEU A 304 28.44 8.25 14.33
CA LEU A 304 27.22 9.02 14.56
C LEU A 304 27.06 9.35 16.04
#